data_12330cc79128f523bfe4de14bf4b67f4
#
_entry.id   12330cc79128f523bfe4de14bf4b67f4
#
_cell.length_a   1.000
_cell.length_b   1.000
_cell.length_c   1.000
_cell.angle_alpha   90.00
_cell.angle_beta   90.00
_cell.angle_gamma   90.00
#
_symmetry.space_group_name_H-M   'P 1'
#
loop_
_entity.id
_entity.type
_entity.pdbx_description
1 polymer ?
#
loop_
_entity_poly.entity_id
_entity_poly.type
_entity_poly.pdbx_seq_one_letter_code
_entity_poly.pdbx_strand_id
1 'polypeptide(L)'
;AASDVYKRQTEYGADQIQILEGLEAVRKRPGMYIGSTSGRGLHHLVYEIVDNAVDEALAGFCTEIQVVINPDNSITVVDNGRGIPVGINHKAGIPAVEVVFTILHAGGKFGGGGYKVSGGLHGVGASVVNALSTWLEVRIYHEGKIYQQRYERGKTMYPLKVVGDCQPDKTGTTVVFLPDKEIFEETVYDYDILKQRLREMAFLTKGLKISLKDTREGMEREKIFHYEGGIREFVSYLNRSKEALYPEIIYCEGQQNGVSVEVAMQHNDSYTENCYGFVNNINTPEGGTHIVGFRNALTKTFNDYARKNKLLKDSEPNLSGDDIREGLTAIVSVKIENPQFEGQTKQKLGNSEARGAVDSVVSKQLEIFLEQNPTVAKTTVEKSVLAQRAREAARKARDLTRRKSALDNMSLPGKLADCSDKNPENCEIYIVEGDSAGGSAKTARNLSLIHISEPTRHAQTSYAVFCLKK
;
A
#
# COMPACT_ATOMS: atom_id res chain seq x y z
N ALA A 1 -30.46 12.86 -44.65
CA ALA A 1 -29.29 12.05 -44.27
C ALA A 1 -28.94 12.14 -42.74
N ALA A 2 -29.55 13.04 -41.96
CA ALA A 2 -29.33 13.12 -40.51
C ALA A 2 -30.38 12.38 -39.69
N SER A 3 -31.45 11.89 -40.29
CA SER A 3 -32.55 11.19 -39.58
C SER A 3 -32.36 9.67 -39.48
N ASP A 4 -31.37 9.08 -40.14
CA ASP A 4 -31.19 7.62 -40.15
C ASP A 4 -30.19 7.09 -39.12
N VAL A 5 -29.45 7.99 -38.44
CA VAL A 5 -28.49 7.60 -37.38
C VAL A 5 -29.21 7.28 -36.08
N TYR A 6 -30.42 7.80 -35.85
CA TYR A 6 -31.21 7.57 -34.63
C TYR A 6 -32.11 6.33 -34.64
N LYS A 7 -32.16 5.57 -35.73
CA LYS A 7 -33.11 4.43 -35.91
C LYS A 7 -32.56 3.06 -35.51
N ARG A 8 -31.42 2.95 -34.80
CA ARG A 8 -30.96 1.67 -34.25
C ARG A 8 -30.52 1.80 -32.78
N GLN A 9 -31.26 2.49 -31.97
CA GLN A 9 -31.24 2.16 -30.55
C GLN A 9 -32.14 0.94 -30.40
N THR A 10 -31.54 -0.22 -30.16
CA THR A 10 -32.25 -1.39 -29.61
C THR A 10 -32.97 -0.92 -28.37
N GLU A 11 -34.30 -1.06 -28.31
CA GLU A 11 -35.07 -0.71 -27.12
C GLU A 11 -34.44 -1.39 -25.89
N TYR A 12 -34.03 -0.58 -24.92
CA TYR A 12 -33.49 -1.09 -23.67
C TYR A 12 -34.67 -1.62 -22.84
N GLY A 13 -34.96 -2.91 -23.01
CA GLY A 13 -36.04 -3.61 -22.31
C GLY A 13 -35.53 -4.49 -21.16
N ALA A 14 -36.43 -4.99 -20.35
CA ALA A 14 -36.14 -5.83 -19.17
C ALA A 14 -35.34 -7.10 -19.55
N ASP A 15 -35.56 -7.67 -20.73
CA ASP A 15 -34.85 -8.85 -21.21
C ASP A 15 -33.36 -8.62 -21.56
N GLN A 16 -32.94 -7.35 -21.62
CA GLN A 16 -31.52 -7.00 -21.83
C GLN A 16 -30.73 -6.97 -20.50
N ILE A 17 -31.41 -7.05 -19.35
CA ILE A 17 -30.77 -7.17 -18.04
C ILE A 17 -30.35 -8.62 -17.85
N GLN A 18 -29.05 -8.88 -18.02
CA GLN A 18 -28.47 -10.22 -17.83
C GLN A 18 -28.13 -10.45 -16.36
N ILE A 19 -28.61 -11.56 -15.81
CA ILE A 19 -28.20 -12.06 -14.49
C ILE A 19 -27.05 -13.03 -14.71
N LEU A 20 -25.89 -12.74 -14.10
CA LEU A 20 -24.72 -13.62 -14.10
C LEU A 20 -24.68 -14.36 -12.77
N GLU A 21 -24.69 -15.68 -12.84
CA GLU A 21 -24.66 -16.55 -11.66
C GLU A 21 -23.30 -17.25 -11.50
N GLY A 22 -22.89 -17.46 -10.24
CA GLY A 22 -21.74 -18.26 -9.88
C GLY A 22 -20.43 -17.80 -10.57
N LEU A 23 -19.64 -18.76 -11.03
CA LEU A 23 -18.32 -18.53 -11.61
C LEU A 23 -18.35 -17.93 -13.03
N GLU A 24 -19.49 -17.91 -13.68
CA GLU A 24 -19.64 -17.25 -14.98
C GLU A 24 -19.49 -15.72 -14.83
N ALA A 25 -19.97 -15.15 -13.74
CA ALA A 25 -19.76 -13.74 -13.40
C ALA A 25 -18.28 -13.38 -13.31
N VAL A 26 -17.48 -14.26 -12.70
CA VAL A 26 -16.02 -14.08 -12.58
C VAL A 26 -15.35 -14.06 -13.95
N ARG A 27 -15.70 -15.00 -14.83
CA ARG A 27 -15.13 -15.09 -16.18
C ARG A 27 -15.51 -13.89 -17.06
N LYS A 28 -16.74 -13.37 -16.93
CA LYS A 28 -17.21 -12.20 -17.70
C LYS A 28 -16.64 -10.87 -17.18
N ARG A 29 -16.32 -10.76 -15.88
CA ARG A 29 -15.83 -9.54 -15.24
C ARG A 29 -14.65 -9.83 -14.31
N PRO A 30 -13.54 -10.41 -14.81
CA PRO A 30 -12.41 -10.83 -13.98
C PRO A 30 -11.78 -9.66 -13.22
N GLY A 31 -11.75 -8.46 -13.80
CA GLY A 31 -11.20 -7.26 -13.15
C GLY A 31 -11.86 -6.89 -11.82
N MET A 32 -13.12 -7.28 -11.58
CA MET A 32 -13.79 -7.06 -10.28
C MET A 32 -13.17 -7.90 -9.16
N TYR A 33 -12.57 -9.06 -9.49
CA TYR A 33 -12.03 -10.02 -8.52
C TYR A 33 -10.51 -9.95 -8.38
N ILE A 34 -9.80 -9.75 -9.49
CA ILE A 34 -8.32 -9.75 -9.53
C ILE A 34 -7.71 -8.40 -9.93
N GLY A 35 -8.53 -7.36 -10.10
CA GLY A 35 -8.11 -5.99 -10.40
C GLY A 35 -7.76 -5.73 -11.88
N SER A 36 -7.17 -6.69 -12.59
CA SER A 36 -6.84 -6.58 -14.02
C SER A 36 -6.64 -7.96 -14.65
N THR A 37 -6.62 -8.04 -15.98
CA THR A 37 -6.27 -9.25 -16.76
C THR A 37 -4.83 -9.21 -17.30
N SER A 38 -4.06 -8.18 -16.94
CA SER A 38 -2.64 -8.07 -17.26
C SER A 38 -1.77 -8.96 -16.36
N GLY A 39 -0.45 -8.92 -16.52
CA GLY A 39 0.51 -9.64 -15.67
C GLY A 39 0.28 -9.46 -14.16
N ARG A 40 -0.22 -8.30 -13.71
CA ARG A 40 -0.56 -8.09 -12.29
C ARG A 40 -1.68 -9.01 -11.81
N GLY A 41 -2.76 -9.14 -12.58
CA GLY A 41 -3.87 -10.05 -12.25
C GLY A 41 -3.47 -11.51 -12.39
N LEU A 42 -2.59 -11.84 -13.36
CA LEU A 42 -2.05 -13.18 -13.51
C LEU A 42 -1.32 -13.64 -12.22
N HIS A 43 -0.40 -12.83 -11.72
CA HIS A 43 0.33 -13.14 -10.47
C HIS A 43 -0.58 -13.17 -9.25
N HIS A 44 -1.68 -12.41 -9.25
CA HIS A 44 -2.66 -12.42 -8.18
C HIS A 44 -3.30 -13.80 -7.96
N LEU A 45 -3.47 -14.61 -9.01
CA LEU A 45 -3.96 -15.99 -8.89
C LEU A 45 -3.05 -16.83 -7.97
N VAL A 46 -1.74 -16.67 -8.10
CA VAL A 46 -0.76 -17.36 -7.23
C VAL A 46 -0.92 -16.89 -5.78
N TYR A 47 -1.08 -15.57 -5.60
CA TYR A 47 -1.22 -15.00 -4.25
C TYR A 47 -2.46 -15.51 -3.53
N GLU A 48 -3.60 -15.65 -4.21
CA GLU A 48 -4.83 -16.17 -3.60
C GLU A 48 -4.68 -17.62 -3.10
N ILE A 49 -3.94 -18.48 -3.81
CA ILE A 49 -3.68 -19.85 -3.35
C ILE A 49 -2.64 -19.88 -2.23
N VAL A 50 -1.56 -19.10 -2.34
CA VAL A 50 -0.51 -19.03 -1.31
C VAL A 50 -1.05 -18.40 -0.02
N ASP A 51 -1.89 -17.37 -0.11
CA ASP A 51 -2.52 -16.75 1.06
C ASP A 51 -3.37 -17.75 1.85
N ASN A 52 -4.00 -18.73 1.20
CA ASN A 52 -4.71 -19.82 1.90
C ASN A 52 -3.75 -20.71 2.71
N ALA A 53 -2.56 -21.02 2.16
CA ALA A 53 -1.54 -21.77 2.88
C ALA A 53 -0.90 -20.95 4.01
N VAL A 54 -0.71 -19.64 3.81
CA VAL A 54 -0.25 -18.71 4.87
C VAL A 54 -1.28 -18.60 5.99
N ASP A 55 -2.59 -18.64 5.69
CA ASP A 55 -3.64 -18.67 6.72
C ASP A 55 -3.56 -19.93 7.58
N GLU A 56 -3.21 -21.10 7.01
CA GLU A 56 -2.90 -22.32 7.77
C GLU A 56 -1.67 -22.12 8.67
N ALA A 57 -0.64 -21.40 8.20
CA ALA A 57 0.53 -21.07 9.00
C ALA A 57 0.20 -20.09 10.14
N LEU A 58 -0.61 -19.08 9.90
CA LEU A 58 -1.10 -18.16 10.94
C LEU A 58 -1.97 -18.86 11.98
N ALA A 59 -2.67 -19.94 11.59
CA ALA A 59 -3.42 -20.79 12.50
C ALA A 59 -2.53 -21.82 13.23
N GLY A 60 -1.22 -21.89 12.91
CA GLY A 60 -0.25 -22.77 13.56
C GLY A 60 -0.17 -24.19 13.00
N PHE A 61 -0.77 -24.45 11.84
CA PHE A 61 -0.83 -25.81 11.25
C PHE A 61 0.08 -26.01 10.04
N CYS A 62 0.63 -24.96 9.44
CA CYS A 62 1.51 -25.06 8.29
C CYS A 62 2.89 -24.49 8.62
N THR A 63 3.95 -25.20 8.24
CA THR A 63 5.35 -24.81 8.45
C THR A 63 6.14 -24.69 7.15
N GLU A 64 5.62 -25.27 6.05
CA GLU A 64 6.29 -25.26 4.75
C GLU A 64 5.30 -25.06 3.61
N ILE A 65 5.65 -24.15 2.69
CA ILE A 65 4.92 -23.88 1.46
C ILE A 65 5.91 -23.98 0.29
N GLN A 66 5.53 -24.73 -0.75
CA GLN A 66 6.31 -24.84 -1.97
C GLN A 66 5.50 -24.27 -3.14
N VAL A 67 6.12 -23.39 -3.93
CA VAL A 67 5.56 -22.81 -5.15
C VAL A 67 6.45 -23.21 -6.32
N VAL A 68 5.87 -23.82 -7.35
CA VAL A 68 6.60 -24.25 -8.54
C VAL A 68 5.96 -23.66 -9.78
N ILE A 69 6.79 -23.02 -10.62
CA ILE A 69 6.43 -22.65 -11.98
C ILE A 69 6.79 -23.83 -12.86
N ASN A 70 5.78 -24.50 -13.41
CA ASN A 70 5.97 -25.70 -14.22
C ASN A 70 6.39 -25.36 -15.66
N PRO A 71 6.92 -26.34 -16.44
CA PRO A 71 7.36 -26.14 -17.83
C PRO A 71 6.29 -25.59 -18.75
N ASP A 72 5.01 -25.92 -18.51
CA ASP A 72 3.85 -25.46 -19.27
C ASP A 72 3.26 -24.12 -18.80
N ASN A 73 3.95 -23.43 -17.88
CA ASN A 73 3.48 -22.24 -17.14
C ASN A 73 2.27 -22.50 -16.25
N SER A 74 1.94 -23.73 -15.89
CA SER A 74 1.06 -23.97 -14.75
C SER A 74 1.80 -23.70 -13.43
N ILE A 75 1.06 -23.40 -12.39
CA ILE A 75 1.59 -23.19 -11.04
C ILE A 75 1.19 -24.38 -10.16
N THR A 76 2.15 -24.88 -9.39
CA THR A 76 1.91 -25.81 -8.30
C THR A 76 2.15 -25.11 -6.98
N VAL A 77 1.20 -25.16 -6.07
CA VAL A 77 1.35 -24.72 -4.67
C VAL A 77 1.10 -25.92 -3.76
N VAL A 78 2.04 -26.21 -2.89
CA VAL A 78 1.97 -27.31 -1.91
C VAL A 78 2.11 -26.71 -0.52
N ASP A 79 1.23 -27.07 0.38
CA ASP A 79 1.35 -26.80 1.81
C ASP A 79 1.30 -28.08 2.64
N ASN A 80 1.83 -28.03 3.85
CA ASN A 80 1.76 -29.10 4.85
C ASN A 80 0.78 -28.76 5.98
N GLY A 81 -0.26 -27.96 5.70
CA GLY A 81 -1.32 -27.63 6.65
C GLY A 81 -2.26 -28.80 6.94
N ARG A 82 -3.44 -28.52 7.51
CA ARG A 82 -4.46 -29.55 7.83
C ARG A 82 -5.08 -30.21 6.60
N GLY A 83 -4.98 -29.55 5.44
CA GLY A 83 -5.73 -29.92 4.22
C GLY A 83 -7.18 -29.40 4.23
N ILE A 84 -7.73 -29.22 3.03
CA ILE A 84 -9.14 -28.84 2.87
C ILE A 84 -10.02 -30.04 3.28
N PRO A 85 -11.11 -29.85 4.07
CA PRO A 85 -11.99 -30.95 4.45
C PRO A 85 -12.57 -31.68 3.22
N VAL A 86 -12.54 -33.03 3.27
CA VAL A 86 -13.01 -33.91 2.18
C VAL A 86 -14.45 -34.40 2.38
N GLY A 87 -15.02 -34.18 3.58
CA GLY A 87 -16.40 -34.55 3.90
C GLY A 87 -17.46 -33.75 3.15
N ILE A 88 -18.68 -34.26 3.15
CA ILE A 88 -19.83 -33.61 2.53
C ILE A 88 -20.25 -32.38 3.34
N ASN A 89 -20.37 -31.22 2.69
CA ASN A 89 -20.98 -30.05 3.29
C ASN A 89 -22.51 -30.23 3.26
N HIS A 90 -23.11 -30.33 4.44
CA HIS A 90 -24.55 -30.62 4.58
C HIS A 90 -25.49 -29.56 3.94
N LYS A 91 -25.05 -28.30 3.83
CA LYS A 91 -25.85 -27.23 3.21
C LYS A 91 -25.82 -27.29 1.69
N ALA A 92 -24.65 -27.64 1.13
CA ALA A 92 -24.45 -27.68 -0.33
C ALA A 92 -24.71 -29.09 -0.92
N GLY A 93 -24.67 -30.15 -0.10
CA GLY A 93 -24.85 -31.52 -0.56
C GLY A 93 -23.67 -32.09 -1.37
N ILE A 94 -22.55 -31.39 -1.44
CA ILE A 94 -21.33 -31.75 -2.18
C ILE A 94 -20.11 -31.72 -1.24
N PRO A 95 -18.97 -32.31 -1.64
CA PRO A 95 -17.74 -32.26 -0.85
C PRO A 95 -17.31 -30.83 -0.51
N ALA A 96 -16.79 -30.60 0.71
CA ALA A 96 -16.37 -29.25 1.13
C ALA A 96 -15.29 -28.66 0.23
N VAL A 97 -14.38 -29.48 -0.31
CA VAL A 97 -13.39 -29.03 -1.32
C VAL A 97 -14.07 -28.48 -2.59
N GLU A 98 -15.12 -29.15 -3.06
CA GLU A 98 -15.87 -28.68 -4.22
C GLU A 98 -16.58 -27.36 -3.94
N VAL A 99 -17.16 -27.18 -2.73
CA VAL A 99 -17.73 -25.92 -2.27
C VAL A 99 -16.69 -24.78 -2.36
N VAL A 100 -15.48 -25.02 -1.85
CA VAL A 100 -14.38 -24.01 -1.83
C VAL A 100 -13.99 -23.56 -3.25
N PHE A 101 -13.97 -24.47 -4.21
CA PHE A 101 -13.51 -24.17 -5.57
C PHE A 101 -14.63 -23.78 -6.55
N THR A 102 -15.92 -24.02 -6.25
CA THR A 102 -17.01 -23.76 -7.19
C THR A 102 -18.06 -22.76 -6.73
N ILE A 103 -18.13 -22.46 -5.42
CA ILE A 103 -19.13 -21.56 -4.86
C ILE A 103 -18.44 -20.28 -4.38
N LEU A 104 -18.93 -19.12 -4.87
CA LEU A 104 -18.49 -17.80 -4.37
C LEU A 104 -19.02 -17.56 -2.95
N HIS A 105 -18.25 -16.81 -2.16
CA HIS A 105 -18.60 -16.48 -0.78
C HIS A 105 -18.81 -17.71 0.11
N ALA A 106 -18.04 -18.76 -0.15
CA ALA A 106 -18.02 -19.97 0.65
C ALA A 106 -16.61 -20.24 1.21
N GLY A 107 -16.54 -20.66 2.47
CA GLY A 107 -15.25 -21.00 3.11
C GLY A 107 -15.37 -21.14 4.62
N GLY A 108 -14.37 -21.76 5.23
CA GLY A 108 -14.28 -21.98 6.69
C GLY A 108 -13.85 -20.76 7.51
N LYS A 109 -13.71 -19.58 6.88
CA LYS A 109 -13.18 -18.34 7.49
C LYS A 109 -14.29 -17.36 7.90
N PHE A 110 -15.56 -17.70 7.68
CA PHE A 110 -16.74 -16.89 8.05
C PHE A 110 -17.24 -17.20 9.47
N GLY A 111 -16.47 -16.85 10.52
CA GLY A 111 -16.97 -16.88 11.90
C GLY A 111 -17.08 -18.26 12.56
N GLY A 112 -16.34 -19.25 12.12
CA GLY A 112 -16.47 -20.64 12.56
C GLY A 112 -15.27 -21.21 13.33
N GLY A 113 -14.61 -20.50 14.23
CA GLY A 113 -13.66 -21.08 15.19
C GLY A 113 -12.36 -21.68 14.60
N GLY A 114 -12.24 -21.87 13.30
CA GLY A 114 -11.07 -22.47 12.65
C GLY A 114 -9.90 -21.52 12.41
N TYR A 115 -10.20 -20.22 12.28
CA TYR A 115 -9.21 -19.17 12.03
C TYR A 115 -9.60 -17.92 12.83
N LYS A 116 -8.76 -17.51 13.76
CA LYS A 116 -8.93 -16.22 14.49
C LYS A 116 -8.51 -15.02 13.65
N VAL A 117 -7.52 -15.22 12.81
CA VAL A 117 -6.96 -14.21 11.89
C VAL A 117 -6.75 -14.88 10.55
N SER A 118 -7.23 -14.28 9.48
CA SER A 118 -6.99 -14.76 8.12
C SER A 118 -6.90 -13.61 7.12
N GLY A 119 -6.17 -13.83 6.03
CA GLY A 119 -6.14 -12.93 4.88
C GLY A 119 -7.30 -13.20 3.90
N GLY A 120 -7.75 -14.43 3.81
CA GLY A 120 -8.81 -14.90 2.91
C GLY A 120 -10.22 -14.68 3.43
N LEU A 121 -10.68 -13.43 3.53
CA LEU A 121 -11.94 -13.05 4.19
C LEU A 121 -13.18 -13.15 3.33
N HIS A 122 -13.07 -13.06 2.04
CA HIS A 122 -14.22 -12.95 1.14
C HIS A 122 -14.75 -14.30 0.66
N GLY A 123 -14.00 -15.40 0.91
CA GLY A 123 -14.38 -16.75 0.48
C GLY A 123 -14.52 -16.90 -1.04
N VAL A 124 -13.69 -16.15 -1.80
CA VAL A 124 -13.75 -16.16 -3.27
C VAL A 124 -12.43 -16.53 -3.93
N GLY A 125 -11.29 -16.43 -3.24
CA GLY A 125 -9.96 -16.57 -3.87
C GLY A 125 -9.80 -17.88 -4.64
N ALA A 126 -10.03 -19.02 -4.01
CA ALA A 126 -9.88 -20.33 -4.64
C ALA A 126 -10.85 -20.54 -5.82
N SER A 127 -12.11 -20.14 -5.67
CA SER A 127 -13.12 -20.26 -6.73
C SER A 127 -12.84 -19.31 -7.90
N VAL A 128 -12.28 -18.12 -7.64
CA VAL A 128 -11.83 -17.19 -8.68
C VAL A 128 -10.66 -17.77 -9.46
N VAL A 129 -9.65 -18.35 -8.79
CA VAL A 129 -8.53 -19.03 -9.48
C VAL A 129 -9.05 -20.16 -10.37
N ASN A 130 -9.98 -20.98 -9.86
CA ASN A 130 -10.61 -22.05 -10.64
C ASN A 130 -11.34 -21.48 -11.87
N ALA A 131 -12.17 -20.45 -11.69
CA ALA A 131 -12.94 -19.84 -12.80
C ALA A 131 -12.04 -19.26 -13.90
N LEU A 132 -10.87 -18.72 -13.55
CA LEU A 132 -9.92 -18.03 -14.45
C LEU A 132 -8.80 -18.96 -14.96
N SER A 133 -8.90 -20.26 -14.67
CA SER A 133 -7.95 -21.26 -15.13
C SER A 133 -8.57 -22.13 -16.23
N THR A 134 -7.75 -22.53 -17.21
CA THR A 134 -8.13 -23.55 -18.20
C THR A 134 -8.46 -24.85 -17.49
N TRP A 135 -7.62 -25.21 -16.54
CA TRP A 135 -7.87 -26.32 -15.59
C TRP A 135 -7.23 -26.06 -14.26
N LEU A 136 -7.81 -26.66 -13.23
CA LEU A 136 -7.28 -26.69 -11.87
C LEU A 136 -7.44 -28.11 -11.29
N GLU A 137 -6.41 -28.58 -10.62
CA GLU A 137 -6.41 -29.85 -9.91
C GLU A 137 -6.04 -29.64 -8.45
N VAL A 138 -6.81 -30.22 -7.56
CA VAL A 138 -6.53 -30.21 -6.12
C VAL A 138 -6.27 -31.64 -5.63
N ARG A 139 -5.21 -31.81 -4.83
CA ARG A 139 -4.94 -33.03 -4.07
C ARG A 139 -4.89 -32.70 -2.60
N ILE A 140 -5.53 -33.54 -1.80
CA ILE A 140 -5.62 -33.38 -0.35
C ILE A 140 -5.08 -34.64 0.30
N TYR A 141 -4.17 -34.45 1.24
CA TYR A 141 -3.61 -35.54 2.06
C TYR A 141 -4.36 -35.57 3.40
N HIS A 142 -5.09 -36.63 3.65
CA HIS A 142 -5.93 -36.73 4.84
C HIS A 142 -6.13 -38.20 5.24
N GLU A 143 -5.85 -38.51 6.51
CA GLU A 143 -6.05 -39.87 7.10
C GLU A 143 -5.44 -41.01 6.25
N GLY A 144 -4.19 -40.87 5.82
CA GLY A 144 -3.47 -41.87 5.05
C GLY A 144 -3.90 -42.00 3.59
N LYS A 145 -4.79 -41.19 3.09
CA LYS A 145 -5.30 -41.20 1.72
C LYS A 145 -5.01 -39.92 0.96
N ILE A 146 -4.90 -40.04 -0.36
CA ILE A 146 -4.76 -38.94 -1.29
C ILE A 146 -6.08 -38.78 -2.03
N TYR A 147 -6.77 -37.70 -1.76
CA TYR A 147 -8.00 -37.29 -2.48
C TYR A 147 -7.65 -36.38 -3.62
N GLN A 148 -8.36 -36.49 -4.74
CA GLN A 148 -8.14 -35.65 -5.93
C GLN A 148 -9.45 -35.26 -6.57
N GLN A 149 -9.50 -33.98 -7.01
CA GLN A 149 -10.58 -33.46 -7.85
C GLN A 149 -10.00 -32.52 -8.90
N ARG A 150 -10.60 -32.47 -10.08
CA ARG A 150 -10.19 -31.63 -11.19
C ARG A 150 -11.35 -30.80 -11.69
N TYR A 151 -11.03 -29.60 -12.07
CA TYR A 151 -11.95 -28.60 -12.61
C TYR A 151 -11.43 -28.07 -13.94
N GLU A 152 -12.34 -27.65 -14.84
CA GLU A 152 -12.02 -26.96 -16.07
C GLU A 152 -12.91 -25.74 -16.21
N ARG A 153 -12.29 -24.53 -16.29
CA ARG A 153 -12.99 -23.25 -16.37
C ARG A 153 -14.07 -23.09 -15.31
N GLY A 154 -13.79 -23.50 -14.09
CA GLY A 154 -14.71 -23.43 -12.97
C GLY A 154 -15.66 -24.62 -12.81
N LYS A 155 -15.74 -25.55 -13.76
CA LYS A 155 -16.65 -26.69 -13.73
C LYS A 155 -15.97 -27.94 -13.19
N THR A 156 -16.65 -28.68 -12.33
CA THR A 156 -16.17 -29.97 -11.80
C THR A 156 -16.18 -31.03 -12.90
N MET A 157 -15.06 -31.69 -13.15
CA MET A 157 -14.91 -32.71 -14.19
C MET A 157 -15.30 -34.09 -13.75
N TYR A 158 -15.07 -34.41 -12.46
CA TYR A 158 -15.45 -35.69 -11.85
C TYR A 158 -15.59 -35.53 -10.34
N PRO A 159 -16.37 -36.39 -9.66
CA PRO A 159 -16.50 -36.36 -8.20
C PRO A 159 -15.17 -36.55 -7.50
N LEU A 160 -15.05 -36.01 -6.26
CA LEU A 160 -13.88 -36.23 -5.42
C LEU A 160 -13.59 -37.74 -5.31
N LYS A 161 -12.37 -38.16 -5.61
CA LYS A 161 -11.97 -39.58 -5.57
C LYS A 161 -10.66 -39.79 -4.81
N VAL A 162 -10.48 -40.97 -4.22
CA VAL A 162 -9.21 -41.44 -3.70
C VAL A 162 -8.36 -41.91 -4.88
N VAL A 163 -7.12 -41.41 -4.98
CA VAL A 163 -6.19 -41.77 -6.05
C VAL A 163 -4.96 -42.53 -5.56
N GLY A 164 -4.78 -42.65 -4.27
CA GLY A 164 -3.65 -43.36 -3.67
C GLY A 164 -3.64 -43.27 -2.14
N ASP A 165 -2.66 -43.91 -1.55
CA ASP A 165 -2.40 -43.89 -0.11
C ASP A 165 -1.17 -42.99 0.17
N CYS A 166 -1.10 -42.44 1.37
CA CYS A 166 0.04 -41.69 1.90
C CYS A 166 0.35 -42.11 3.33
N GLN A 167 1.41 -41.58 3.91
CA GLN A 167 1.70 -41.76 5.32
C GLN A 167 0.52 -41.27 6.17
N PRO A 168 0.11 -41.95 7.23
CA PRO A 168 -1.07 -41.62 8.03
C PRO A 168 -1.04 -40.21 8.65
N ASP A 169 0.17 -39.73 8.98
CA ASP A 169 0.46 -38.42 9.55
C ASP A 169 0.64 -37.30 8.51
N LYS A 170 0.71 -37.66 7.23
CA LYS A 170 0.84 -36.68 6.15
C LYS A 170 -0.47 -35.96 5.93
N THR A 171 -0.45 -34.64 6.15
CA THR A 171 -1.55 -33.71 5.84
C THR A 171 -1.10 -32.63 4.87
N GLY A 172 -2.04 -31.87 4.32
CA GLY A 172 -1.77 -30.73 3.46
C GLY A 172 -2.61 -30.69 2.19
N THR A 173 -2.38 -29.65 1.41
CA THR A 173 -3.06 -29.44 0.13
C THR A 173 -2.04 -29.20 -0.96
N THR A 174 -2.28 -29.75 -2.14
CA THR A 174 -1.58 -29.40 -3.38
C THR A 174 -2.59 -28.86 -4.37
N VAL A 175 -2.38 -27.65 -4.85
CA VAL A 175 -3.18 -27.04 -5.91
C VAL A 175 -2.30 -26.83 -7.14
N VAL A 176 -2.74 -27.33 -8.29
CA VAL A 176 -2.08 -27.09 -9.57
C VAL A 176 -3.08 -26.42 -10.49
N PHE A 177 -2.70 -25.32 -11.16
CA PHE A 177 -3.61 -24.62 -12.06
C PHE A 177 -2.88 -24.00 -13.25
N LEU A 178 -3.56 -23.95 -14.39
CA LEU A 178 -3.08 -23.32 -15.62
C LEU A 178 -4.00 -22.13 -15.97
N PRO A 179 -3.49 -20.89 -15.99
CA PRO A 179 -4.28 -19.72 -16.36
C PRO A 179 -4.91 -19.84 -17.74
N ASP A 180 -6.14 -19.30 -17.90
CA ASP A 180 -6.86 -19.37 -19.17
C ASP A 180 -6.43 -18.24 -20.10
N LYS A 181 -5.87 -18.62 -21.26
CA LYS A 181 -5.43 -17.71 -22.32
C LYS A 181 -6.56 -16.87 -22.93
N GLU A 182 -7.81 -17.29 -22.75
CA GLU A 182 -8.98 -16.51 -23.20
C GLU A 182 -9.28 -15.34 -22.27
N ILE A 183 -8.74 -15.34 -21.05
CA ILE A 183 -8.95 -14.30 -20.03
C ILE A 183 -7.76 -13.35 -19.92
N PHE A 184 -6.55 -13.89 -19.90
CA PHE A 184 -5.34 -13.13 -19.66
C PHE A 184 -4.65 -12.73 -20.97
N GLU A 185 -4.19 -11.48 -21.02
CA GLU A 185 -3.40 -10.94 -22.13
C GLU A 185 -2.06 -11.67 -22.28
N GLU A 186 -1.49 -12.08 -21.14
CA GLU A 186 -0.25 -12.84 -21.03
C GLU A 186 -0.42 -13.91 -19.94
N THR A 187 0.12 -15.11 -20.19
CA THR A 187 0.06 -16.25 -19.23
C THR A 187 1.45 -16.71 -18.77
N VAL A 188 2.49 -15.90 -19.01
CA VAL A 188 3.87 -16.21 -18.58
C VAL A 188 4.13 -15.56 -17.23
N TYR A 189 4.47 -16.39 -16.24
CA TYR A 189 4.79 -15.89 -14.90
C TYR A 189 6.19 -15.30 -14.84
N ASP A 190 6.32 -14.14 -14.19
CA ASP A 190 7.60 -13.55 -13.81
C ASP A 190 8.05 -14.08 -12.45
N TYR A 191 9.20 -14.78 -12.47
CA TYR A 191 9.79 -15.34 -11.25
C TYR A 191 10.17 -14.28 -10.23
N ASP A 192 10.70 -13.13 -10.66
CA ASP A 192 11.19 -12.11 -9.74
C ASP A 192 10.03 -11.40 -9.02
N ILE A 193 8.89 -11.24 -9.68
CA ILE A 193 7.65 -10.74 -9.06
C ILE A 193 7.18 -11.71 -7.97
N LEU A 194 7.09 -13.02 -8.29
CA LEU A 194 6.71 -14.04 -7.30
C LEU A 194 7.71 -14.11 -6.16
N LYS A 195 9.03 -14.10 -6.48
CA LYS A 195 10.12 -14.13 -5.51
C LYS A 195 10.04 -12.99 -4.49
N GLN A 196 9.73 -11.79 -4.95
CA GLN A 196 9.56 -10.63 -4.07
C GLN A 196 8.40 -10.85 -3.09
N ARG A 197 7.23 -11.22 -3.61
CA ARG A 197 6.04 -11.38 -2.79
C ARG A 197 6.16 -12.54 -1.79
N LEU A 198 6.69 -13.68 -2.21
CA LEU A 198 6.89 -14.84 -1.33
C LEU A 198 7.92 -14.57 -0.22
N ARG A 199 8.94 -13.76 -0.51
CA ARG A 199 9.89 -13.28 0.50
C ARG A 199 9.21 -12.40 1.54
N GLU A 200 8.34 -11.48 1.12
CA GLU A 200 7.56 -10.64 2.04
C GLU A 200 6.70 -11.48 2.98
N MET A 201 6.00 -12.48 2.43
CA MET A 201 5.18 -13.41 3.22
C MET A 201 6.01 -14.21 4.25
N ALA A 202 7.20 -14.65 3.86
CA ALA A 202 8.09 -15.38 4.77
C ALA A 202 8.62 -14.48 5.91
N PHE A 203 8.91 -13.20 5.66
CA PHE A 203 9.27 -12.25 6.71
C PHE A 203 8.11 -11.97 7.69
N LEU A 204 6.89 -11.90 7.17
CA LEU A 204 5.69 -11.61 7.97
C LEU A 204 5.22 -12.78 8.82
N THR A 205 5.66 -14.02 8.49
CA THR A 205 5.29 -15.23 9.19
C THR A 205 6.54 -15.91 9.70
N LYS A 206 6.95 -15.58 10.92
CA LYS A 206 8.16 -16.13 11.57
C LYS A 206 8.19 -17.66 11.51
N GLY A 207 9.32 -18.23 11.11
CA GLY A 207 9.54 -19.66 11.07
C GLY A 207 8.86 -20.40 9.91
N LEU A 208 8.05 -19.73 9.09
CA LEU A 208 7.49 -20.32 7.88
C LEU A 208 8.56 -20.42 6.80
N LYS A 209 8.74 -21.62 6.26
CA LYS A 209 9.60 -21.91 5.12
C LYS A 209 8.80 -21.83 3.83
N ILE A 210 9.18 -20.92 2.92
CA ILE A 210 8.58 -20.82 1.59
C ILE A 210 9.66 -21.08 0.53
N SER A 211 9.41 -21.99 -0.39
CA SER A 211 10.29 -22.21 -1.55
C SER A 211 9.60 -21.80 -2.85
N LEU A 212 10.38 -21.18 -3.75
CA LEU A 212 9.97 -20.88 -5.12
C LEU A 212 10.93 -21.58 -6.07
N LYS A 213 10.39 -22.44 -6.92
CA LYS A 213 11.13 -23.17 -7.95
C LYS A 213 10.57 -22.84 -9.33
N ASP A 214 11.46 -22.54 -10.27
CA ASP A 214 11.15 -22.42 -11.70
C ASP A 214 11.71 -23.66 -12.39
N THR A 215 10.89 -24.42 -13.07
CA THR A 215 11.28 -25.66 -13.78
C THR A 215 11.14 -25.52 -15.29
N ARG A 216 10.95 -24.30 -15.79
CA ARG A 216 10.91 -24.04 -17.24
C ARG A 216 12.29 -24.19 -17.85
N GLU A 217 12.33 -24.79 -19.02
CA GLU A 217 13.58 -25.07 -19.74
C GLU A 217 14.41 -23.78 -19.96
N GLY A 218 15.68 -23.83 -19.54
CA GLY A 218 16.61 -22.69 -19.63
C GLY A 218 16.37 -21.58 -18.60
N MET A 219 15.42 -21.76 -17.66
CA MET A 219 15.11 -20.82 -16.59
C MET A 219 15.17 -21.45 -15.20
N GLU A 220 15.72 -22.67 -15.11
CA GLU A 220 15.71 -23.47 -13.89
C GLU A 220 16.43 -22.72 -12.75
N ARG A 221 15.71 -22.47 -11.68
CA ARG A 221 16.21 -21.78 -10.49
C ARG A 221 15.32 -22.06 -9.29
N GLU A 222 15.92 -22.02 -8.12
CA GLU A 222 15.21 -22.22 -6.86
C GLU A 222 15.66 -21.22 -5.82
N LYS A 223 14.73 -20.77 -5.00
CA LYS A 223 15.01 -19.90 -3.85
C LYS A 223 14.16 -20.32 -2.66
N ILE A 224 14.81 -20.46 -1.50
CA ILE A 224 14.16 -20.74 -0.23
C ILE A 224 14.20 -19.49 0.63
N PHE A 225 13.07 -19.19 1.27
CA PHE A 225 12.88 -18.09 2.22
C PHE A 225 12.51 -18.71 3.57
N HIS A 226 13.27 -18.37 4.60
CA HIS A 226 13.02 -18.81 5.96
C HIS A 226 13.64 -17.79 6.90
N TYR A 227 12.83 -17.10 7.70
CA TYR A 227 13.26 -15.98 8.51
C TYR A 227 12.70 -16.09 9.93
N GLU A 228 13.60 -16.20 10.90
CA GLU A 228 13.26 -16.27 12.33
C GLU A 228 13.10 -14.88 12.97
N GLY A 229 13.77 -13.87 12.40
CA GLY A 229 13.75 -12.48 12.90
C GLY A 229 12.47 -11.71 12.55
N GLY A 230 11.61 -12.26 11.68
CA GLY A 230 10.35 -11.65 11.30
C GLY A 230 10.51 -10.26 10.67
N ILE A 231 9.66 -9.31 11.04
CA ILE A 231 9.68 -7.96 10.45
C ILE A 231 10.92 -7.14 10.83
N ARG A 232 11.63 -7.47 11.91
CA ARG A 232 12.95 -6.86 12.22
C ARG A 232 13.96 -7.19 11.13
N GLU A 233 14.04 -8.47 10.77
CA GLU A 233 14.92 -8.95 9.71
C GLU A 233 14.51 -8.38 8.35
N PHE A 234 13.20 -8.15 8.14
CA PHE A 234 12.69 -7.50 6.95
C PHE A 234 13.18 -6.05 6.82
N VAL A 235 13.17 -5.26 7.89
CA VAL A 235 13.75 -3.90 7.91
C VAL A 235 15.24 -3.93 7.59
N SER A 236 16.01 -4.86 8.21
CA SER A 236 17.44 -5.06 7.90
C SER A 236 17.65 -5.37 6.42
N TYR A 237 16.82 -6.28 5.86
CA TYR A 237 16.88 -6.63 4.44
C TYR A 237 16.61 -5.42 3.53
N LEU A 238 15.64 -4.58 3.85
CA LEU A 238 15.30 -3.38 3.07
C LEU A 238 16.40 -2.31 3.14
N ASN A 239 17.11 -2.23 4.27
CA ASN A 239 18.19 -1.28 4.49
C ASN A 239 19.58 -1.79 4.07
N ARG A 240 19.72 -3.04 3.57
CA ARG A 240 21.03 -3.65 3.24
C ARG A 240 21.91 -2.86 2.26
N SER A 241 21.32 -1.98 1.43
CA SER A 241 22.00 -1.10 0.47
C SER A 241 22.07 0.35 0.90
N LYS A 242 21.71 0.65 2.16
CA LYS A 242 21.66 1.98 2.74
C LYS A 242 22.50 1.99 4.01
N GLU A 243 23.01 3.16 4.38
CA GLU A 243 23.71 3.35 5.63
C GLU A 243 22.71 3.67 6.75
N ALA A 244 22.60 2.77 7.72
CA ALA A 244 21.73 2.96 8.87
C ALA A 244 22.32 4.04 9.80
N LEU A 245 21.50 4.95 10.31
CA LEU A 245 21.93 6.00 11.23
C LEU A 245 22.32 5.46 12.63
N TYR A 246 21.82 4.30 12.95
CA TYR A 246 22.08 3.58 14.20
C TYR A 246 21.88 2.08 13.95
N PRO A 247 22.57 1.19 14.70
CA PRO A 247 22.52 -0.25 14.48
C PRO A 247 21.22 -0.89 14.94
N GLU A 248 20.52 -0.28 15.91
CA GLU A 248 19.31 -0.83 16.51
C GLU A 248 18.12 -0.75 15.55
N ILE A 249 17.27 -1.78 15.57
CA ILE A 249 15.95 -1.72 14.93
C ILE A 249 14.93 -1.45 16.02
N ILE A 250 14.23 -0.32 15.91
CA ILE A 250 13.13 0.03 16.79
C ILE A 250 11.99 -0.96 16.54
N TYR A 251 11.55 -1.64 17.60
CA TYR A 251 10.50 -2.64 17.51
C TYR A 251 9.42 -2.39 18.56
N CYS A 252 8.19 -2.37 18.10
CA CYS A 252 7.01 -2.18 18.93
C CYS A 252 6.05 -3.36 18.71
N GLU A 253 5.60 -3.99 19.78
CA GLU A 253 4.64 -5.09 19.73
C GLU A 253 3.62 -4.95 20.86
N GLY A 254 2.34 -5.19 20.55
CA GLY A 254 1.29 -5.16 21.56
C GLY A 254 -0.07 -5.48 20.98
N GLN A 255 -1.06 -5.56 21.88
CA GLN A 255 -2.45 -5.80 21.50
C GLN A 255 -3.34 -4.78 22.16
N GLN A 256 -4.27 -4.21 21.41
CA GLN A 256 -5.29 -3.28 21.90
C GLN A 256 -6.57 -3.39 21.10
N ASN A 257 -7.72 -3.40 21.78
CA ASN A 257 -9.06 -3.46 21.17
C ASN A 257 -9.23 -4.63 20.17
N GLY A 258 -8.64 -5.79 20.45
CA GLY A 258 -8.70 -6.97 19.57
C GLY A 258 -7.74 -6.89 18.36
N VAL A 259 -6.97 -5.80 18.22
CA VAL A 259 -5.97 -5.64 17.16
C VAL A 259 -4.60 -5.96 17.72
N SER A 260 -3.91 -6.94 17.14
CA SER A 260 -2.48 -7.16 17.40
C SER A 260 -1.66 -6.26 16.47
N VAL A 261 -0.70 -5.56 17.04
CA VAL A 261 0.15 -4.59 16.35
C VAL A 261 1.60 -5.02 16.45
N GLU A 262 2.30 -5.04 15.36
CA GLU A 262 3.74 -5.29 15.27
C GLU A 262 4.36 -4.28 14.31
N VAL A 263 5.33 -3.50 14.79
CA VAL A 263 6.02 -2.48 14.01
C VAL A 263 7.52 -2.62 14.17
N ALA A 264 8.25 -2.60 13.06
CA ALA A 264 9.70 -2.50 13.06
C ALA A 264 10.12 -1.32 12.19
N MET A 265 11.12 -0.54 12.63
CA MET A 265 11.57 0.63 11.88
C MET A 265 13.02 0.99 12.17
N GLN A 266 13.67 1.63 11.21
CA GLN A 266 15.04 2.15 11.33
C GLN A 266 15.24 3.32 10.36
N HIS A 267 15.93 4.37 10.80
CA HIS A 267 16.32 5.47 9.93
C HIS A 267 17.66 5.17 9.24
N ASN A 268 17.81 5.66 8.04
CA ASN A 268 19.01 5.53 7.21
C ASN A 268 19.37 6.87 6.56
N ASP A 269 20.46 6.90 5.81
CA ASP A 269 21.02 8.09 5.17
C ASP A 269 20.20 8.67 4.01
N SER A 270 19.18 7.93 3.52
CA SER A 270 18.34 8.38 2.40
C SER A 270 17.37 9.50 2.79
N TYR A 271 16.76 10.12 1.79
CA TYR A 271 15.77 11.20 1.93
C TYR A 271 14.32 10.72 1.74
N THR A 272 14.12 9.44 1.42
CA THR A 272 12.81 8.88 1.10
C THR A 272 12.22 8.07 2.25
N GLU A 273 10.92 8.21 2.50
CA GLU A 273 10.15 7.32 3.37
C GLU A 273 9.87 6.00 2.64
N ASN A 274 10.16 4.88 3.29
CA ASN A 274 9.80 3.53 2.85
C ASN A 274 8.95 2.88 3.95
N CYS A 275 7.64 3.13 3.92
CA CYS A 275 6.70 2.59 4.90
C CYS A 275 5.76 1.59 4.23
N TYR A 276 5.81 0.34 4.70
CA TYR A 276 5.00 -0.77 4.20
C TYR A 276 3.96 -1.18 5.24
N GLY A 277 2.68 -1.21 4.82
CA GLY A 277 1.57 -1.63 5.65
C GLY A 277 1.09 -3.03 5.32
N PHE A 278 0.84 -3.83 6.36
CA PHE A 278 0.30 -5.17 6.22
C PHE A 278 -0.86 -5.39 7.18
N VAL A 279 -1.89 -6.07 6.69
CA VAL A 279 -3.06 -6.48 7.49
C VAL A 279 -3.29 -7.96 7.26
N ASN A 280 -3.18 -8.78 8.30
CA ASN A 280 -3.25 -10.24 8.18
C ASN A 280 -2.31 -10.77 7.07
N ASN A 281 -1.08 -10.27 7.02
CA ASN A 281 -0.06 -10.55 6.01
C ASN A 281 -0.36 -10.09 4.58
N ILE A 282 -1.47 -9.38 4.36
CA ILE A 282 -1.80 -8.78 3.07
C ILE A 282 -1.17 -7.39 2.98
N ASN A 283 -0.45 -7.13 1.90
CA ASN A 283 0.12 -5.81 1.65
C ASN A 283 -0.98 -4.80 1.31
N THR A 284 -0.94 -3.64 1.96
CA THR A 284 -1.85 -2.51 1.72
C THR A 284 -1.07 -1.33 1.13
N PRO A 285 -0.78 -1.32 -0.17
CA PRO A 285 0.06 -0.30 -0.79
C PRO A 285 -0.53 1.12 -0.71
N GLU A 286 -1.85 1.25 -0.61
CA GLU A 286 -2.54 2.53 -0.40
C GLU A 286 -2.64 2.90 1.09
N GLY A 287 -2.04 2.09 1.98
CA GLY A 287 -2.03 2.31 3.42
C GLY A 287 -3.37 2.01 4.08
N GLY A 288 -3.87 2.97 4.84
CA GLY A 288 -5.12 2.85 5.60
C GLY A 288 -4.94 3.33 7.03
N THR A 289 -5.94 3.04 7.86
CA THR A 289 -6.04 3.53 9.23
C THR A 289 -4.85 3.15 10.11
N HIS A 290 -4.27 1.96 9.95
CA HIS A 290 -3.08 1.50 10.68
C HIS A 290 -1.83 2.35 10.36
N ILE A 291 -1.62 2.74 9.09
CA ILE A 291 -0.52 3.63 8.71
C ILE A 291 -0.75 5.05 9.23
N VAL A 292 -2.01 5.52 9.22
CA VAL A 292 -2.36 6.83 9.81
C VAL A 292 -2.05 6.82 11.33
N GLY A 293 -2.43 5.76 12.04
CA GLY A 293 -2.11 5.59 13.47
C GLY A 293 -0.61 5.60 13.73
N PHE A 294 0.17 4.86 12.94
CA PHE A 294 1.63 4.83 13.02
C PHE A 294 2.26 6.22 12.83
N ARG A 295 1.88 6.92 11.74
CA ARG A 295 2.42 8.26 11.45
C ARG A 295 2.08 9.29 12.53
N ASN A 296 0.89 9.20 13.12
CA ASN A 296 0.49 10.07 14.23
C ASN A 296 1.34 9.79 15.48
N ALA A 297 1.43 8.51 15.89
CA ALA A 297 2.23 8.08 17.03
C ALA A 297 3.70 8.53 16.89
N LEU A 298 4.29 8.28 15.73
CA LEU A 298 5.67 8.65 15.43
C LEU A 298 5.89 10.15 15.59
N THR A 299 5.05 10.95 14.94
CA THR A 299 5.19 12.41 14.93
C THR A 299 5.02 12.99 16.33
N LYS A 300 4.02 12.52 17.07
CA LYS A 300 3.77 12.97 18.46
C LYS A 300 4.92 12.59 19.37
N THR A 301 5.30 11.32 19.42
CA THR A 301 6.28 10.81 20.39
C THR A 301 7.66 11.43 20.18
N PHE A 302 8.12 11.61 18.93
CA PHE A 302 9.39 12.28 18.67
C PHE A 302 9.37 13.76 19.06
N ASN A 303 8.29 14.49 18.81
CA ASN A 303 8.16 15.89 19.25
C ASN A 303 8.13 16.01 20.78
N ASP A 304 7.34 15.17 21.46
CA ASP A 304 7.23 15.15 22.91
C ASP A 304 8.61 14.86 23.55
N TYR A 305 9.32 13.84 23.03
CA TYR A 305 10.68 13.51 23.48
C TYR A 305 11.66 14.66 23.24
N ALA A 306 11.65 15.25 22.05
CA ALA A 306 12.57 16.34 21.69
C ALA A 306 12.37 17.58 22.57
N ARG A 307 11.12 17.90 22.93
CA ARG A 307 10.78 18.98 23.87
C ARG A 307 11.23 18.65 25.28
N LYS A 308 10.86 17.49 25.79
CA LYS A 308 11.22 17.02 27.16
C LYS A 308 12.73 17.06 27.39
N ASN A 309 13.51 16.65 26.38
CA ASN A 309 14.98 16.57 26.47
C ASN A 309 15.70 17.82 25.92
N LYS A 310 14.98 18.92 25.64
CA LYS A 310 15.54 20.20 25.15
C LYS A 310 16.35 20.07 23.84
N LEU A 311 16.03 19.08 23.00
CA LEU A 311 16.61 18.93 21.65
C LEU A 311 15.97 19.90 20.64
N LEU A 312 14.75 20.37 20.95
CA LEU A 312 14.07 21.48 20.26
C LEU A 312 13.90 22.63 21.26
N LYS A 313 14.22 23.85 20.83
CA LYS A 313 14.00 25.06 21.64
C LYS A 313 12.51 25.41 21.68
N ASP A 314 12.06 26.02 22.77
CA ASP A 314 10.64 26.41 22.92
C ASP A 314 10.16 27.39 21.82
N SER A 315 11.08 28.19 21.25
CA SER A 315 10.83 29.10 20.15
C SER A 315 10.78 28.44 18.76
N GLU A 316 11.25 27.19 18.63
CA GLU A 316 11.23 26.48 17.34
C GLU A 316 9.89 25.75 17.17
N PRO A 317 9.33 25.71 15.93
CA PRO A 317 8.11 24.95 15.67
C PRO A 317 8.34 23.45 15.86
N ASN A 318 7.27 22.70 16.07
CA ASN A 318 7.34 21.23 16.08
C ASN A 318 7.79 20.70 14.72
N LEU A 319 8.52 19.59 14.74
CA LEU A 319 8.88 18.84 13.55
C LEU A 319 7.61 18.32 12.87
N SER A 320 7.54 18.46 11.56
CA SER A 320 6.45 17.85 10.79
C SER A 320 6.63 16.34 10.68
N GLY A 321 5.54 15.61 10.39
CA GLY A 321 5.63 14.20 10.15
C GLY A 321 6.59 13.84 9.01
N ASP A 322 6.66 14.66 7.97
CA ASP A 322 7.57 14.43 6.84
C ASP A 322 9.04 14.59 7.23
N ASP A 323 9.35 15.54 8.12
CA ASP A 323 10.72 15.75 8.61
C ASP A 323 11.20 14.53 9.44
N ILE A 324 10.31 13.94 10.26
CA ILE A 324 10.63 12.78 11.10
C ILE A 324 10.74 11.50 10.26
N ARG A 325 9.98 11.40 9.17
CA ARG A 325 9.98 10.21 8.30
C ARG A 325 11.02 10.26 7.19
N GLU A 326 11.80 11.32 7.08
CA GLU A 326 12.89 11.39 6.11
C GLU A 326 13.93 10.29 6.38
N GLY A 327 14.17 9.42 5.40
CA GLY A 327 15.06 8.27 5.53
C GLY A 327 14.52 7.12 6.39
N LEU A 328 13.23 7.13 6.74
CA LEU A 328 12.63 6.06 7.52
C LEU A 328 12.32 4.84 6.64
N THR A 329 12.75 3.66 7.09
CA THR A 329 12.23 2.37 6.63
C THR A 329 11.41 1.76 7.76
N ALA A 330 10.13 1.49 7.51
CA ALA A 330 9.20 0.96 8.50
C ALA A 330 8.30 -0.12 7.92
N ILE A 331 8.04 -1.15 8.72
CA ILE A 331 7.04 -2.19 8.50
C ILE A 331 5.98 -2.06 9.59
N VAL A 332 4.73 -1.89 9.19
CA VAL A 332 3.58 -1.83 10.10
C VAL A 332 2.67 -3.00 9.79
N SER A 333 2.65 -3.98 10.66
CA SER A 333 1.83 -5.19 10.53
C SER A 333 0.76 -5.23 11.61
N VAL A 334 -0.48 -5.39 11.21
CA VAL A 334 -1.60 -5.57 12.13
C VAL A 334 -2.34 -6.85 11.84
N LYS A 335 -2.84 -7.51 12.89
CA LYS A 335 -3.71 -8.68 12.81
C LYS A 335 -5.06 -8.33 13.41
N ILE A 336 -6.11 -8.47 12.61
CA ILE A 336 -7.49 -8.07 12.94
C ILE A 336 -8.40 -9.24 12.56
N GLU A 337 -9.34 -9.58 13.43
CA GLU A 337 -10.27 -10.70 13.19
C GLU A 337 -11.21 -10.42 12.01
N ASN A 338 -11.74 -9.18 11.90
CA ASN A 338 -12.67 -8.77 10.86
C ASN A 338 -12.17 -7.51 10.13
N PRO A 339 -11.13 -7.59 9.29
CA PRO A 339 -10.62 -6.43 8.58
C PRO A 339 -11.59 -5.98 7.47
N GLN A 340 -11.76 -4.67 7.37
CA GLN A 340 -12.56 -4.00 6.34
C GLN A 340 -11.63 -3.28 5.38
N PHE A 341 -11.61 -3.72 4.12
CA PHE A 341 -10.79 -3.12 3.09
C PHE A 341 -11.64 -2.27 2.14
N GLU A 342 -11.04 -1.22 1.59
CA GLU A 342 -11.60 -0.51 0.46
C GLU A 342 -11.35 -1.33 -0.82
N GLY A 343 -12.40 -2.06 -1.27
CA GLY A 343 -12.38 -2.88 -2.48
C GLY A 343 -11.83 -4.31 -2.32
N GLN A 344 -12.11 -5.14 -3.32
CA GLN A 344 -11.74 -6.56 -3.35
C GLN A 344 -10.24 -6.81 -3.36
N THR A 345 -9.46 -5.92 -3.96
CA THR A 345 -7.99 -6.03 -4.04
C THR A 345 -7.25 -5.73 -2.74
N LYS A 346 -7.98 -5.41 -1.66
CA LYS A 346 -7.48 -5.25 -0.28
C LYS A 346 -6.35 -4.23 -0.13
N GLN A 347 -6.34 -3.16 -0.97
CA GLN A 347 -5.21 -2.22 -1.03
C GLN A 347 -5.15 -1.22 0.13
N LYS A 348 -6.27 -0.97 0.81
CA LYS A 348 -6.38 0.01 1.89
C LYS A 348 -7.28 -0.47 3.01
N LEU A 349 -6.82 -0.32 4.25
CA LEU A 349 -7.59 -0.69 5.45
C LEU A 349 -8.50 0.45 5.90
N GLY A 350 -9.78 0.13 6.17
CA GLY A 350 -10.80 1.08 6.63
C GLY A 350 -11.09 1.05 8.14
N ASN A 351 -10.75 -0.01 8.86
CA ASN A 351 -11.07 -0.20 10.27
C ASN A 351 -10.58 0.96 11.16
N SER A 352 -11.49 1.68 11.80
CA SER A 352 -11.14 2.82 12.68
C SER A 352 -10.39 2.40 13.95
N GLU A 353 -10.69 1.23 14.52
CA GLU A 353 -10.05 0.66 15.69
C GLU A 353 -8.55 0.41 15.48
N ALA A 354 -8.13 0.07 14.25
CA ALA A 354 -6.73 -0.13 13.92
C ALA A 354 -5.88 1.14 14.11
N ARG A 355 -6.45 2.31 13.79
CA ARG A 355 -5.78 3.59 13.99
C ARG A 355 -5.43 3.82 15.46
N GLY A 356 -6.42 3.65 16.36
CA GLY A 356 -6.21 3.86 17.79
C GLY A 356 -5.30 2.83 18.43
N ALA A 357 -5.40 1.56 18.00
CA ALA A 357 -4.55 0.48 18.48
C ALA A 357 -3.08 0.71 18.13
N VAL A 358 -2.79 1.03 16.86
CA VAL A 358 -1.42 1.31 16.40
C VAL A 358 -0.86 2.56 17.06
N ASP A 359 -1.63 3.65 17.13
CA ASP A 359 -1.21 4.89 17.78
C ASP A 359 -0.80 4.63 19.24
N SER A 360 -1.65 3.95 20.01
CA SER A 360 -1.39 3.68 21.43
C SER A 360 -0.20 2.75 21.66
N VAL A 361 -0.12 1.62 20.93
CA VAL A 361 0.96 0.64 21.08
C VAL A 361 2.30 1.26 20.69
N VAL A 362 2.34 1.95 19.54
CA VAL A 362 3.59 2.56 19.05
C VAL A 362 4.02 3.71 19.94
N SER A 363 3.14 4.63 20.35
CA SER A 363 3.49 5.75 21.21
C SER A 363 4.11 5.26 22.52
N LYS A 364 3.48 4.28 23.18
CA LYS A 364 3.96 3.74 24.46
C LYS A 364 5.32 3.03 24.32
N GLN A 365 5.47 2.17 23.34
CA GLN A 365 6.69 1.38 23.16
C GLN A 365 7.85 2.25 22.65
N LEU A 366 7.56 3.20 21.75
CA LEU A 366 8.56 4.13 21.25
C LEU A 366 9.05 5.07 22.32
N GLU A 367 8.18 5.60 23.20
CA GLU A 367 8.60 6.44 24.34
C GLU A 367 9.61 5.70 25.22
N ILE A 368 9.30 4.44 25.59
CA ILE A 368 10.20 3.60 26.40
C ILE A 368 11.53 3.39 25.65
N PHE A 369 11.48 3.08 24.36
CA PHE A 369 12.68 2.85 23.56
C PHE A 369 13.57 4.09 23.50
N LEU A 370 13.00 5.27 23.26
CA LEU A 370 13.75 6.53 23.16
C LEU A 370 14.41 6.91 24.51
N GLU A 371 13.73 6.64 25.63
CA GLU A 371 14.31 6.87 26.97
C GLU A 371 15.49 5.91 27.26
N GLN A 372 15.39 4.66 26.80
CA GLN A 372 16.47 3.67 26.93
C GLN A 372 17.63 3.90 25.96
N ASN A 373 17.39 4.55 24.82
CA ASN A 373 18.36 4.75 23.75
C ASN A 373 18.50 6.24 23.37
N PRO A 374 19.02 7.08 24.28
CA PRO A 374 19.08 8.53 24.05
C PRO A 374 19.96 8.94 22.87
N THR A 375 20.96 8.14 22.52
CA THR A 375 21.81 8.37 21.34
C THR A 375 21.01 8.21 20.06
N VAL A 376 20.21 7.15 19.93
CA VAL A 376 19.32 6.91 18.77
C VAL A 376 18.30 8.04 18.66
N ALA A 377 17.67 8.41 19.79
CA ALA A 377 16.71 9.49 19.84
C ALA A 377 17.31 10.82 19.37
N LYS A 378 18.50 11.17 19.87
CA LYS A 378 19.22 12.39 19.49
C LYS A 378 19.56 12.40 18.00
N THR A 379 20.15 11.33 17.47
CA THR A 379 20.52 11.21 16.06
C THR A 379 19.31 11.37 15.15
N THR A 380 18.18 10.76 15.48
CA THR A 380 16.93 10.88 14.72
C THR A 380 16.36 12.29 14.76
N VAL A 381 16.32 12.93 15.92
CA VAL A 381 15.85 14.32 16.06
C VAL A 381 16.76 15.28 15.30
N GLU A 382 18.08 15.13 15.39
CA GLU A 382 19.04 15.97 14.64
C GLU A 382 18.84 15.85 13.13
N LYS A 383 18.66 14.64 12.60
CA LYS A 383 18.31 14.46 11.18
C LYS A 383 16.99 15.15 10.83
N SER A 384 15.97 14.98 11.64
CA SER A 384 14.65 15.60 11.43
C SER A 384 14.72 17.13 11.44
N VAL A 385 15.56 17.73 12.29
CA VAL A 385 15.82 19.19 12.31
C VAL A 385 16.52 19.63 11.02
N LEU A 386 17.47 18.84 10.51
CA LEU A 386 18.12 19.12 9.23
C LEU A 386 17.13 19.07 8.07
N ALA A 387 16.25 18.06 8.05
CA ALA A 387 15.17 17.93 7.06
C ALA A 387 14.22 19.13 7.10
N GLN A 388 13.79 19.54 8.30
CA GLN A 388 12.97 20.73 8.50
C GLN A 388 13.62 21.99 7.92
N ARG A 389 14.91 22.24 8.24
CA ARG A 389 15.66 23.39 7.74
C ARG A 389 15.80 23.38 6.22
N ALA A 390 16.09 22.21 5.63
CA ALA A 390 16.17 22.03 4.19
C ALA A 390 14.83 22.33 3.50
N ARG A 391 13.73 21.79 4.05
CA ARG A 391 12.36 22.03 3.56
C ARG A 391 11.97 23.51 3.63
N GLU A 392 12.27 24.19 4.75
CA GLU A 392 12.01 25.62 4.91
C GLU A 392 12.84 26.46 3.95
N ALA A 393 14.12 26.14 3.77
CA ALA A 393 14.99 26.83 2.81
C ALA A 393 14.46 26.65 1.37
N ALA A 394 14.08 25.44 0.99
CA ALA A 394 13.50 25.15 -0.32
C ALA A 394 12.16 25.89 -0.53
N ARG A 395 11.33 25.99 0.51
CA ARG A 395 10.08 26.77 0.46
C ARG A 395 10.38 28.26 0.25
N LYS A 396 11.28 28.86 1.04
CA LYS A 396 11.69 30.26 0.89
C LYS A 396 12.25 30.53 -0.50
N ALA A 397 13.09 29.65 -1.04
CA ALA A 397 13.64 29.80 -2.38
C ALA A 397 12.55 29.76 -3.46
N ARG A 398 11.60 28.83 -3.37
CA ARG A 398 10.45 28.76 -4.29
C ARG A 398 9.56 30.01 -4.22
N ASP A 399 9.29 30.49 -3.02
CA ASP A 399 8.48 31.70 -2.81
C ASP A 399 9.19 32.93 -3.40
N LEU A 400 10.51 33.04 -3.25
CA LEU A 400 11.31 34.09 -3.87
C LEU A 400 11.31 34.00 -5.40
N THR A 401 11.44 32.82 -5.97
CA THR A 401 11.41 32.62 -7.43
C THR A 401 10.03 32.91 -7.98
N ARG A 402 8.95 32.47 -7.32
CA ARG A 402 7.57 32.81 -7.73
C ARG A 402 7.29 34.31 -7.68
N ARG A 403 7.84 35.02 -6.69
CA ARG A 403 7.72 36.48 -6.60
C ARG A 403 8.49 37.16 -7.71
N LYS A 404 9.72 36.71 -8.02
CA LYS A 404 10.50 37.26 -9.16
C LYS A 404 9.78 37.01 -10.48
N SER A 405 9.28 35.81 -10.75
CA SER A 405 8.56 35.52 -12.00
C SER A 405 7.20 36.22 -12.08
N ALA A 406 6.53 36.47 -10.96
CA ALA A 406 5.30 37.29 -10.95
C ALA A 406 5.58 38.78 -11.23
N LEU A 407 6.74 39.27 -10.78
CA LEU A 407 7.20 40.65 -11.10
C LEU A 407 7.74 40.74 -12.52
N ASP A 408 8.42 39.70 -13.03
CA ASP A 408 8.95 39.64 -14.40
C ASP A 408 7.86 39.40 -15.45
N ASN A 409 6.77 38.70 -15.12
CA ASN A 409 5.63 38.45 -16.01
C ASN A 409 4.55 39.56 -15.97
N MET A 410 4.52 40.40 -14.93
CA MET A 410 3.82 41.65 -14.91
C MET A 410 4.88 42.72 -15.13
N SER A 411 5.22 43.01 -16.41
CA SER A 411 5.77 44.31 -16.73
C SER A 411 4.72 45.31 -16.22
N LEU A 412 4.98 45.90 -15.05
CA LEU A 412 4.22 47.08 -14.61
C LEU A 412 4.14 47.99 -15.82
N PRO A 413 2.95 48.45 -16.25
CA PRO A 413 2.84 49.37 -17.34
C PRO A 413 3.93 50.42 -17.15
N GLY A 414 4.70 50.76 -18.20
CA GLY A 414 5.94 51.53 -18.11
C GLY A 414 5.86 52.86 -17.30
N LYS A 415 4.68 53.16 -16.80
CA LYS A 415 4.29 54.29 -15.98
C LYS A 415 4.34 54.06 -14.46
N LEU A 416 4.56 52.79 -14.02
CA LEU A 416 4.66 52.46 -12.60
C LEU A 416 6.09 52.00 -12.25
N ALA A 417 6.53 52.28 -11.05
CA ALA A 417 7.82 51.80 -10.54
C ALA A 417 7.70 51.48 -9.05
N ASP A 418 8.07 50.26 -8.69
CA ASP A 418 7.95 49.75 -7.36
C ASP A 418 9.21 49.95 -6.52
N CYS A 419 9.14 49.78 -5.18
CA CYS A 419 10.26 49.80 -4.26
C CYS A 419 10.54 48.43 -3.70
N SER A 420 11.68 48.22 -3.04
CA SER A 420 12.13 46.94 -2.53
C SER A 420 11.74 46.69 -1.07
N ASP A 421 11.35 47.71 -0.29
CA ASP A 421 10.86 47.51 1.08
C ASP A 421 9.45 46.93 1.07
N LYS A 422 9.19 46.04 2.04
CA LYS A 422 7.92 45.32 2.19
C LYS A 422 7.02 45.89 3.28
N ASN A 423 7.58 46.74 4.12
CA ASN A 423 6.80 47.40 5.17
C ASN A 423 6.18 48.69 4.62
N PRO A 424 4.84 48.75 4.44
CA PRO A 424 4.19 49.93 3.89
C PRO A 424 4.35 51.16 4.76
N GLU A 425 4.68 51.04 6.06
CA GLU A 425 4.94 52.19 6.94
C GLU A 425 6.25 52.91 6.61
N ASN A 426 7.19 52.23 5.94
CA ASN A 426 8.47 52.77 5.52
C ASN A 426 8.45 53.27 4.05
N CYS A 427 7.33 53.04 3.34
CA CYS A 427 7.26 53.35 1.91
C CYS A 427 6.48 54.65 1.63
N GLU A 428 6.94 55.36 0.64
CA GLU A 428 6.29 56.59 0.14
C GLU A 428 5.82 56.36 -1.30
N ILE A 429 4.70 56.98 -1.65
CA ILE A 429 4.16 56.96 -3.03
C ILE A 429 4.31 58.34 -3.66
N TYR A 430 4.97 58.39 -4.82
CA TYR A 430 5.06 59.61 -5.63
C TYR A 430 4.11 59.53 -6.83
N ILE A 431 3.21 60.49 -6.92
CA ILE A 431 2.30 60.63 -8.06
C ILE A 431 2.85 61.73 -8.92
N VAL A 432 3.19 61.42 -10.19
CA VAL A 432 3.79 62.35 -11.13
C VAL A 432 2.94 62.46 -12.40
N GLU A 433 2.96 63.61 -13.06
CA GLU A 433 2.26 63.83 -14.32
C GLU A 433 3.26 63.88 -15.47
N GLY A 434 3.05 63.03 -16.46
CA GLY A 434 3.82 62.97 -17.70
C GLY A 434 5.13 62.16 -17.64
N ASP A 435 5.50 61.58 -18.77
CA ASP A 435 6.66 60.64 -18.91
C ASP A 435 8.00 61.29 -18.51
N SER A 436 8.16 62.59 -18.73
CA SER A 436 9.38 63.30 -18.36
C SER A 436 9.54 63.47 -16.86
N ALA A 437 8.49 63.78 -16.13
CA ALA A 437 8.50 63.86 -14.67
C ALA A 437 8.66 62.45 -14.06
N GLY A 438 7.99 61.46 -14.64
CA GLY A 438 8.12 60.04 -14.26
C GLY A 438 9.54 59.52 -14.43
N GLY A 439 10.22 59.84 -15.51
CA GLY A 439 11.61 59.49 -15.76
C GLY A 439 12.57 60.10 -14.75
N SER A 440 12.42 61.40 -14.47
CA SER A 440 13.25 62.10 -13.48
C SER A 440 13.02 61.57 -12.06
N ALA A 441 11.77 61.31 -11.67
CA ALA A 441 11.43 60.73 -10.37
C ALA A 441 11.98 59.30 -10.20
N LYS A 442 11.93 58.47 -11.26
CA LYS A 442 12.51 57.11 -11.26
C LYS A 442 14.01 57.12 -11.03
N THR A 443 14.72 58.11 -11.57
CA THR A 443 16.17 58.23 -11.45
C THR A 443 16.60 58.80 -10.11
N ALA A 444 15.83 59.70 -9.51
CA ALA A 444 16.19 60.37 -8.27
C ALA A 444 15.67 59.70 -6.99
N ARG A 445 14.80 58.70 -7.08
CA ARG A 445 14.17 58.08 -5.92
C ARG A 445 15.10 57.17 -5.12
N ASN A 446 14.77 56.98 -3.86
CA ASN A 446 15.30 55.88 -3.09
C ASN A 446 14.60 54.57 -3.51
N LEU A 447 15.31 53.67 -4.19
CA LEU A 447 14.80 52.39 -4.72
C LEU A 447 14.22 51.47 -3.64
N SER A 448 14.60 51.67 -2.39
CA SER A 448 14.10 50.84 -1.27
C SER A 448 12.74 51.28 -0.78
N LEU A 449 12.41 52.57 -0.84
CA LEU A 449 11.28 53.15 -0.11
C LEU A 449 10.21 53.81 -0.98
N ILE A 450 10.52 54.18 -2.24
CA ILE A 450 9.65 55.05 -3.04
C ILE A 450 9.03 54.32 -4.24
N HIS A 451 7.70 54.28 -4.27
CA HIS A 451 6.88 53.92 -5.42
C HIS A 451 6.56 55.11 -6.28
N ILE A 452 6.49 54.95 -7.60
CA ILE A 452 6.07 55.98 -8.52
C ILE A 452 4.87 55.52 -9.33
N SER A 453 3.81 56.33 -9.36
CA SER A 453 2.61 56.11 -10.15
C SER A 453 2.36 57.34 -11.02
N GLU A 454 2.20 57.14 -12.34
CA GLU A 454 1.71 58.13 -13.26
C GLU A 454 0.26 57.81 -13.64
N PRO A 455 -0.74 58.60 -13.19
CA PRO A 455 -2.13 58.38 -13.58
C PRO A 455 -2.29 58.72 -15.08
N THR A 456 -2.82 57.76 -15.85
CA THR A 456 -3.20 57.98 -17.24
C THR A 456 -4.29 59.03 -17.33
N ARG A 457 -4.09 60.07 -18.19
CA ARG A 457 -5.12 61.04 -18.49
C ARG A 457 -6.36 60.39 -19.10
N HIS A 458 -7.39 60.21 -18.29
CA HIS A 458 -8.77 60.29 -18.75
C HIS A 458 -9.52 61.27 -17.85
N ALA A 459 -10.01 62.32 -18.49
CA ALA A 459 -10.87 63.30 -17.87
C ALA A 459 -12.16 62.63 -17.39
N GLN A 460 -12.19 62.28 -16.17
CA GLN A 460 -13.28 62.01 -15.22
C GLN A 460 -12.74 61.03 -14.18
N THR A 461 -12.23 61.56 -13.13
CA THR A 461 -11.78 60.77 -12.02
C THR A 461 -12.47 61.14 -10.78
N SER A 462 -13.33 60.31 -10.41
CA SER A 462 -13.55 60.01 -9.02
C SER A 462 -12.52 58.97 -8.59
N TYR A 463 -11.67 59.34 -7.69
CA TYR A 463 -10.89 58.55 -6.73
C TYR A 463 -10.82 57.02 -6.91
N ALA A 464 -9.70 56.53 -7.39
CA ALA A 464 -9.29 55.20 -7.10
C ALA A 464 -7.96 55.22 -6.33
N VAL A 465 -8.02 55.16 -5.03
CA VAL A 465 -6.88 54.83 -4.18
C VAL A 465 -6.66 53.33 -4.30
N PHE A 466 -5.69 52.92 -5.10
CA PHE A 466 -5.21 51.53 -5.06
C PHE A 466 -4.20 51.43 -3.93
N CYS A 467 -4.70 51.06 -2.75
CA CYS A 467 -3.89 50.50 -1.72
C CYS A 467 -3.67 49.01 -2.08
N LEU A 468 -2.50 48.64 -2.61
CA LEU A 468 -2.07 47.29 -2.66
C LEU A 468 -1.68 46.83 -1.25
N LYS A 469 -2.67 46.42 -0.45
CA LYS A 469 -2.44 45.60 0.71
C LYS A 469 -1.99 44.21 0.22
N LYS A 470 -0.80 43.78 0.61
CA LYS A 470 -0.45 42.36 0.67
C LYS A 470 -1.10 41.71 1.84
#